data_aaee1f0f92bf22f268c659b741321ea3
#
_entry.id   aaee1f0f92bf22f268c659b741321ea3
#
_cell.length_a   1.000
_cell.length_b   1.000
_cell.length_c   1.000
_cell.angle_alpha   90.00
_cell.angle_beta   90.00
_cell.angle_gamma   90.00
#
_symmetry.space_group_name_H-M   'P 1'
#
loop_
_entity.id
_entity.type
_entity.pdbx_description
1 polymer ?
#
loop_
_entity_poly.entity_id
_entity_poly.type
_entity_poly.pdbx_seq_one_letter_code
_entity_poly.pdbx_strand_id
1 'polypeptide(L)'
;RISVVHVNRIVRALAASAMGAVLLADGAARSALPKLRLAGSMWRGLDAPYEAARVRVLIGLACGSLGDPETSAMELDGARNVFERLGARSEIERLEVLLSRPYGKAPGGLTAREVQVLRLVASGKTNRAIARELGISDKTVARHVHNSLTKIGAPSRAAATAYTYQQ
;
A
#
# COMPACT_ATOMS: atom_id res chain seq x y z
N ARG A 1 31.14 14.55 -17.00
CA ARG A 1 29.99 15.39 -17.46
C ARG A 1 28.76 14.48 -17.50
N ILE A 2 27.76 14.77 -16.64
CA ILE A 2 26.47 14.06 -16.69
C ILE A 2 25.75 14.52 -17.96
N SER A 3 25.38 13.60 -18.83
CA SER A 3 24.64 13.92 -20.06
C SER A 3 23.25 14.45 -19.74
N VAL A 4 22.73 15.39 -20.52
CA VAL A 4 21.36 15.92 -20.43
C VAL A 4 20.33 14.79 -20.46
N VAL A 5 20.59 13.74 -21.23
CA VAL A 5 19.75 12.53 -21.30
C VAL A 5 19.70 11.80 -19.94
N HIS A 6 20.81 11.74 -19.21
CA HIS A 6 20.90 11.10 -17.90
C HIS A 6 20.12 11.91 -16.85
N VAL A 7 20.26 13.23 -16.82
CA VAL A 7 19.50 14.12 -15.94
C VAL A 7 17.99 13.96 -16.20
N ASN A 8 17.55 13.93 -17.43
CA ASN A 8 16.13 13.76 -17.77
C ASN A 8 15.58 12.41 -17.26
N ARG A 9 16.36 11.33 -17.34
CA ARG A 9 15.97 10.01 -16.79
C ARG A 9 15.81 10.04 -15.28
N ILE A 10 16.72 10.71 -14.56
CA ILE A 10 16.65 10.87 -13.09
C ILE A 10 15.38 11.66 -12.72
N VAL A 11 15.13 12.80 -13.37
CA VAL A 11 13.95 13.63 -13.10
C VAL A 11 12.65 12.85 -13.33
N ARG A 12 12.57 12.05 -14.38
CA ARG A 12 11.41 11.19 -14.64
C ARG A 12 11.23 10.10 -13.58
N ALA A 13 12.31 9.49 -13.11
CA ALA A 13 12.28 8.50 -12.05
C ALA A 13 11.82 9.11 -10.73
N LEU A 14 12.33 10.31 -10.38
CA LEU A 14 11.89 11.07 -9.21
C LEU A 14 10.40 11.43 -9.30
N ALA A 15 9.94 11.95 -10.42
CA ALA A 15 8.54 12.32 -10.64
C ALA A 15 7.61 11.11 -10.50
N ALA A 16 7.99 9.96 -11.07
CA ALA A 16 7.21 8.72 -10.95
C ALA A 16 7.18 8.21 -9.51
N SER A 17 8.30 8.29 -8.77
CA SER A 17 8.39 7.92 -7.36
C SER A 17 7.49 8.82 -6.50
N ALA A 18 7.59 10.14 -6.68
CA ALA A 18 6.81 11.12 -5.95
C ALA A 18 5.30 10.95 -6.20
N MET A 19 4.90 10.80 -7.47
CA MET A 19 3.50 10.58 -7.82
C MET A 19 2.96 9.30 -7.19
N GLY A 20 3.73 8.21 -7.24
CA GLY A 20 3.35 6.95 -6.60
C GLY A 20 3.22 7.09 -5.09
N ALA A 21 4.13 7.80 -4.43
CA ALA A 21 4.08 8.05 -2.98
C ALA A 21 2.85 8.89 -2.59
N VAL A 22 2.53 9.94 -3.32
CA VAL A 22 1.34 10.78 -3.09
C VAL A 22 0.07 9.94 -3.23
N LEU A 23 -0.08 9.21 -4.35
CA LEU A 23 -1.24 8.35 -4.56
C LEU A 23 -1.39 7.29 -3.46
N LEU A 24 -0.28 6.77 -2.95
CA LEU A 24 -0.32 5.81 -1.84
C LEU A 24 -0.75 6.48 -0.54
N ALA A 25 -0.26 7.68 -0.24
CA ALA A 25 -0.66 8.47 0.93
C ALA A 25 -2.16 8.82 0.90
N ASP A 26 -2.70 9.10 -0.29
CA ASP A 26 -4.13 9.36 -0.52
C ASP A 26 -4.99 8.08 -0.48
N GLY A 27 -4.39 6.91 -0.17
CA GLY A 27 -5.10 5.63 -0.12
C GLY A 27 -5.41 5.02 -1.49
N ALA A 28 -4.93 5.63 -2.58
CA ALA A 28 -5.13 5.17 -3.95
C ALA A 28 -4.08 4.13 -4.40
N ALA A 29 -3.83 3.11 -3.58
CA ALA A 29 -2.77 2.11 -3.77
C ALA A 29 -2.81 1.43 -5.15
N ARG A 30 -4.01 1.18 -5.69
CA ARG A 30 -4.16 0.59 -7.03
C ARG A 30 -3.60 1.49 -8.12
N SER A 31 -3.80 2.81 -8.01
CA SER A 31 -3.27 3.81 -8.94
C SER A 31 -1.78 4.10 -8.70
N ALA A 32 -1.31 3.93 -7.47
CA ALA A 32 0.09 4.10 -7.09
C ALA A 32 0.99 3.02 -7.70
N LEU A 33 0.57 1.75 -7.69
CA LEU A 33 1.39 0.60 -8.11
C LEU A 33 2.00 0.76 -9.51
N PRO A 34 1.28 1.13 -10.58
CA PRO A 34 1.88 1.30 -11.90
C PRO A 34 2.98 2.37 -11.90
N LYS A 35 2.79 3.47 -11.17
CA LYS A 35 3.76 4.56 -11.06
C LYS A 35 5.01 4.12 -10.31
N LEU A 36 4.82 3.41 -9.19
CA LEU A 36 5.92 2.88 -8.38
C LEU A 36 6.72 1.81 -9.14
N ARG A 37 6.05 0.90 -9.85
CA ARG A 37 6.74 -0.11 -10.68
C ARG A 37 7.56 0.52 -11.80
N LEU A 38 7.01 1.55 -12.46
CA LEU A 38 7.73 2.34 -13.46
C LEU A 38 8.97 3.01 -12.84
N ALA A 39 8.81 3.67 -11.69
CA ALA A 39 9.90 4.30 -10.96
C ALA A 39 10.99 3.29 -10.59
N GLY A 40 10.62 2.14 -10.03
CA GLY A 40 11.57 1.06 -9.69
C GLY A 40 12.33 0.53 -10.89
N SER A 41 11.68 0.39 -12.05
CA SER A 41 12.34 0.01 -13.30
C SER A 41 13.35 1.08 -13.75
N MET A 42 12.97 2.36 -13.66
CA MET A 42 13.85 3.48 -14.04
C MET A 42 15.08 3.55 -13.12
N TRP A 43 14.93 3.41 -11.81
CA TRP A 43 16.02 3.45 -10.86
C TRP A 43 16.99 2.29 -11.05
N ARG A 44 16.50 1.07 -11.33
CA ARG A 44 17.36 -0.07 -11.71
C ARG A 44 18.13 0.21 -13.00
N GLY A 45 17.50 0.80 -14.00
CA GLY A 45 18.15 1.18 -15.26
C GLY A 45 19.14 2.36 -15.13
N LEU A 46 19.17 3.05 -13.99
CA LEU A 46 20.12 4.11 -13.62
C LEU A 46 21.21 3.60 -12.68
N ASP A 47 21.21 2.30 -12.36
CA ASP A 47 22.12 1.68 -11.38
C ASP A 47 22.09 2.40 -10.01
N ALA A 48 20.87 2.75 -9.56
CA ALA A 48 20.61 3.46 -8.31
C ALA A 48 19.90 2.50 -7.31
N PRO A 49 20.63 1.56 -6.70
CA PRO A 49 20.04 0.51 -5.86
C PRO A 49 19.34 1.06 -4.62
N TYR A 50 19.85 2.14 -4.03
CA TYR A 50 19.24 2.79 -2.89
C TYR A 50 17.84 3.33 -3.21
N GLU A 51 17.70 4.10 -4.31
CA GLU A 51 16.41 4.65 -4.72
C GLU A 51 15.44 3.55 -5.17
N ALA A 52 15.96 2.52 -5.84
CA ALA A 52 15.18 1.35 -6.22
C ALA A 52 14.63 0.62 -4.97
N ALA A 53 15.41 0.48 -3.91
CA ALA A 53 14.98 -0.13 -2.64
C ALA A 53 13.92 0.72 -1.94
N ARG A 54 14.05 2.05 -1.91
CA ARG A 54 13.03 2.95 -1.37
C ARG A 54 11.67 2.79 -2.09
N VAL A 55 11.72 2.68 -3.40
CA VAL A 55 10.50 2.43 -4.20
C VAL A 55 9.92 1.05 -3.92
N ARG A 56 10.73 0.01 -3.70
CA ARG A 56 10.26 -1.32 -3.29
C ARG A 56 9.51 -1.28 -1.97
N VAL A 57 9.96 -0.48 -0.99
CA VAL A 57 9.19 -0.26 0.24
C VAL A 57 7.79 0.24 -0.09
N LEU A 58 7.66 1.28 -0.92
CA LEU A 58 6.34 1.81 -1.30
C LEU A 58 5.48 0.78 -2.05
N ILE A 59 6.08 -0.05 -2.91
CA ILE A 59 5.37 -1.14 -3.59
C ILE A 59 4.85 -2.16 -2.57
N GLY A 60 5.69 -2.58 -1.61
CA GLY A 60 5.30 -3.50 -0.55
C GLY A 60 4.13 -2.95 0.27
N LEU A 61 4.20 -1.67 0.63
CA LEU A 61 3.15 -0.96 1.32
C LEU A 61 1.84 -0.90 0.51
N ALA A 62 1.92 -0.64 -0.79
CA ALA A 62 0.76 -0.62 -1.68
C ALA A 62 0.13 -2.02 -1.81
N CYS A 63 0.95 -3.07 -1.97
CA CYS A 63 0.47 -4.46 -2.03
C CYS A 63 -0.21 -4.88 -0.74
N GLY A 64 0.38 -4.57 0.42
CA GLY A 64 -0.22 -4.85 1.73
C GLY A 64 -1.58 -4.18 1.90
N SER A 65 -1.73 -2.91 1.49
CA SER A 65 -3.01 -2.20 1.55
C SER A 65 -4.07 -2.75 0.59
N LEU A 66 -3.66 -3.42 -0.48
CA LEU A 66 -4.56 -4.10 -1.43
C LEU A 66 -4.91 -5.55 -1.02
N GLY A 67 -4.38 -6.02 0.11
CA GLY A 67 -4.64 -7.37 0.61
C GLY A 67 -3.79 -8.45 -0.06
N ASP A 68 -2.60 -8.09 -0.54
CA ASP A 68 -1.58 -9.01 -1.06
C ASP A 68 -0.38 -9.03 -0.09
N PRO A 69 -0.46 -9.79 1.02
CA PRO A 69 0.59 -9.84 2.02
C PRO A 69 1.85 -10.57 1.52
N GLU A 70 1.72 -11.50 0.59
CA GLU A 70 2.86 -12.26 0.07
C GLU A 70 3.78 -11.36 -0.75
N THR A 71 3.23 -10.65 -1.73
CA THR A 71 4.00 -9.66 -2.52
C THR A 71 4.52 -8.54 -1.62
N SER A 72 3.73 -8.09 -0.64
CA SER A 72 4.16 -7.08 0.33
C SER A 72 5.41 -7.52 1.07
N ALA A 73 5.41 -8.72 1.67
CA ALA A 73 6.55 -9.26 2.41
C ALA A 73 7.77 -9.40 1.50
N MET A 74 7.61 -9.97 0.31
CA MET A 74 8.70 -10.15 -0.66
C MET A 74 9.36 -8.81 -1.05
N GLU A 75 8.57 -7.77 -1.27
CA GLU A 75 9.11 -6.45 -1.64
C GLU A 75 9.82 -5.77 -0.47
N LEU A 76 9.27 -5.88 0.75
CA LEU A 76 9.86 -5.29 1.95
C LEU A 76 11.15 -6.01 2.35
N ASP A 77 11.19 -7.33 2.30
CA ASP A 77 12.40 -8.11 2.56
C ASP A 77 13.49 -7.82 1.51
N GLY A 78 13.09 -7.72 0.25
CA GLY A 78 14.01 -7.36 -0.81
C GLY A 78 14.58 -5.94 -0.67
N ALA A 79 13.80 -4.98 -0.15
CA ALA A 79 14.29 -3.64 0.15
C ALA A 79 15.27 -3.67 1.35
N ARG A 80 14.92 -4.40 2.43
CA ARG A 80 15.78 -4.61 3.60
C ARG A 80 17.16 -5.13 3.20
N ASN A 81 17.20 -6.21 2.41
CA ASN A 81 18.44 -6.82 1.94
C ASN A 81 19.34 -5.83 1.17
N VAL A 82 18.73 -4.91 0.41
CA VAL A 82 19.51 -3.87 -0.29
C VAL A 82 20.03 -2.84 0.69
N PHE A 83 19.22 -2.37 1.64
CA PHE A 83 19.64 -1.40 2.66
C PHE A 83 20.77 -1.96 3.54
N GLU A 84 20.70 -3.24 3.91
CA GLU A 84 21.75 -3.94 4.68
C GLU A 84 23.08 -3.94 3.91
N ARG A 85 23.06 -4.33 2.63
CA ARG A 85 24.26 -4.31 1.77
C ARG A 85 24.86 -2.92 1.59
N LEU A 86 24.01 -1.88 1.59
CA LEU A 86 24.43 -0.49 1.44
C LEU A 86 24.82 0.17 2.79
N GLY A 87 24.61 -0.51 3.92
CA GLY A 87 24.85 0.05 5.24
C GLY A 87 23.88 1.18 5.61
N ALA A 88 22.70 1.23 4.98
CA ALA A 88 21.69 2.28 5.16
C ALA A 88 20.88 2.07 6.45
N ARG A 89 21.51 2.19 7.62
CA ARG A 89 20.92 1.90 8.93
C ARG A 89 19.63 2.67 9.21
N SER A 90 19.57 3.94 8.87
CA SER A 90 18.39 4.77 9.07
C SER A 90 17.17 4.27 8.29
N GLU A 91 17.36 3.70 7.10
CA GLU A 91 16.26 3.14 6.32
C GLU A 91 15.81 1.78 6.88
N ILE A 92 16.74 0.99 7.43
CA ILE A 92 16.41 -0.26 8.13
C ILE A 92 15.56 0.05 9.36
N GLU A 93 15.99 1.00 10.20
CA GLU A 93 15.22 1.43 11.39
C GLU A 93 13.83 1.95 11.01
N ARG A 94 13.73 2.76 9.96
CA ARG A 94 12.43 3.24 9.45
C ARG A 94 11.55 2.08 8.98
N LEU A 95 12.12 1.12 8.27
CA LEU A 95 11.41 -0.06 7.81
C LEU A 95 10.92 -0.90 9.00
N GLU A 96 11.73 -1.07 10.03
CA GLU A 96 11.36 -1.78 11.27
C GLU A 96 10.22 -1.07 12.00
N VAL A 97 10.28 0.26 12.12
CA VAL A 97 9.18 1.06 12.67
C VAL A 97 7.91 0.91 11.83
N LEU A 98 8.02 0.86 10.52
CA LEU A 98 6.87 0.62 9.63
C LEU A 98 6.30 -0.79 9.81
N LEU A 99 7.15 -1.80 9.98
CA LEU A 99 6.74 -3.19 10.18
C LEU A 99 6.23 -3.46 11.60
N SER A 100 6.77 -2.78 12.62
CA SER A 100 6.33 -2.90 14.01
C SER A 100 4.99 -2.20 14.26
N ARG A 101 4.69 -1.15 13.51
CA ARG A 101 3.33 -0.61 13.45
C ARG A 101 2.51 -1.61 12.67
N PRO A 102 1.45 -2.20 13.27
CA PRO A 102 0.52 -3.02 12.48
C PRO A 102 0.04 -2.16 11.31
N TYR A 103 0.54 -2.47 10.12
CA TYR A 103 0.41 -1.65 8.92
C TYR A 103 -1.05 -1.31 8.68
N GLY A 104 -1.42 -0.04 8.86
CA GLY A 104 -2.78 0.43 8.63
C GLY A 104 -3.85 -0.26 9.46
N LYS A 105 -3.57 -0.74 10.68
CA LYS A 105 -4.63 -1.20 11.56
C LYS A 105 -5.27 0.01 12.23
N ALA A 106 -6.41 0.41 11.70
CA ALA A 106 -7.38 1.21 12.44
C ALA A 106 -7.78 0.48 13.74
N PRO A 107 -8.43 1.17 14.70
CA PRO A 107 -8.99 0.51 15.88
C PRO A 107 -9.71 -0.79 15.50
N GLY A 108 -9.45 -1.89 16.23
CA GLY A 108 -9.95 -3.22 15.85
C GLY A 108 -9.08 -4.02 14.89
N GLY A 109 -7.84 -3.59 14.59
CA GLY A 109 -6.92 -4.35 13.75
C GLY A 109 -7.22 -4.34 12.24
N LEU A 110 -8.04 -3.40 11.81
CA LEU A 110 -8.45 -3.26 10.41
C LEU A 110 -7.35 -2.65 9.54
N THR A 111 -7.19 -3.14 8.34
CA THR A 111 -6.37 -2.50 7.30
C THR A 111 -7.08 -1.26 6.74
N ALA A 112 -6.35 -0.34 6.12
CA ALA A 112 -6.93 0.85 5.46
C ALA A 112 -8.02 0.45 4.44
N ARG A 113 -7.81 -0.66 3.72
CA ARG A 113 -8.81 -1.18 2.76
C ARG A 113 -10.06 -1.72 3.44
N GLU A 114 -9.91 -2.42 4.55
CA GLU A 114 -11.04 -2.91 5.34
C GLU A 114 -11.83 -1.74 5.95
N VAL A 115 -11.16 -0.69 6.43
CA VAL A 115 -11.81 0.56 6.89
C VAL A 115 -12.60 1.20 5.75
N GLN A 116 -12.00 1.32 4.56
CA GLN A 116 -12.67 1.90 3.39
C GLN A 116 -13.92 1.09 3.01
N VAL A 117 -13.81 -0.24 2.98
CA VAL A 117 -14.94 -1.13 2.71
C VAL A 117 -16.02 -0.99 3.79
N LEU A 118 -15.64 -0.97 5.08
CA LEU A 118 -16.60 -0.81 6.18
C LEU A 118 -17.33 0.53 6.16
N ARG A 119 -16.66 1.64 5.80
CA ARG A 119 -17.33 2.95 5.62
C ARG A 119 -18.41 2.89 4.53
N LEU A 120 -18.12 2.21 3.43
CA LEU A 120 -19.10 2.03 2.34
C LEU A 120 -20.23 1.06 2.74
N VAL A 121 -19.92 0.06 3.57
CA VAL A 121 -20.94 -0.80 4.20
C VAL A 121 -21.84 0.01 5.11
N ALA A 122 -21.26 0.87 5.97
CA ALA A 122 -22.00 1.73 6.88
C ALA A 122 -22.91 2.74 6.15
N SER A 123 -22.48 3.21 4.97
CA SER A 123 -23.34 4.05 4.10
C SER A 123 -24.44 3.28 3.36
N GLY A 124 -24.66 2.00 3.70
CA GLY A 124 -25.75 1.19 3.14
C GLY A 124 -25.49 0.61 1.74
N LYS A 125 -24.29 0.73 1.18
CA LYS A 125 -23.98 0.24 -0.16
C LYS A 125 -23.91 -1.27 -0.21
N THR A 126 -24.43 -1.87 -1.28
CA THR A 126 -24.30 -3.31 -1.55
C THR A 126 -22.87 -3.68 -1.96
N ASN A 127 -22.47 -4.96 -1.84
CA ASN A 127 -21.15 -5.41 -2.27
C ASN A 127 -20.89 -5.06 -3.75
N ARG A 128 -21.89 -5.18 -4.61
CA ARG A 128 -21.81 -4.83 -6.03
C ARG A 128 -21.55 -3.33 -6.25
N ALA A 129 -22.18 -2.46 -5.47
CA ALA A 129 -21.94 -1.02 -5.52
C ALA A 129 -20.53 -0.67 -5.04
N ILE A 130 -20.09 -1.28 -3.94
CA ILE A 130 -18.74 -1.13 -3.39
C ILE A 130 -17.69 -1.65 -4.38
N ALA A 131 -17.93 -2.81 -4.99
CA ALA A 131 -17.03 -3.40 -5.99
C ALA A 131 -16.81 -2.46 -7.18
N ARG A 132 -17.90 -1.86 -7.68
CA ARG A 132 -17.86 -0.89 -8.78
C ARG A 132 -17.09 0.37 -8.40
N GLU A 133 -17.36 0.94 -7.22
CA GLU A 133 -16.71 2.15 -6.72
C GLU A 133 -15.21 1.96 -6.46
N LEU A 134 -14.86 0.80 -5.93
CA LEU A 134 -13.48 0.47 -5.57
C LEU A 134 -12.68 -0.20 -6.69
N GLY A 135 -13.32 -0.48 -7.85
CA GLY A 135 -12.70 -1.13 -9.00
C GLY A 135 -12.19 -2.55 -8.71
N ILE A 136 -12.91 -3.34 -7.91
CA ILE A 136 -12.59 -4.73 -7.54
C ILE A 136 -13.79 -5.65 -7.77
N SER A 137 -13.59 -6.97 -7.65
CA SER A 137 -14.69 -7.92 -7.79
C SER A 137 -15.61 -7.95 -6.56
N ASP A 138 -16.89 -8.32 -6.75
CA ASP A 138 -17.86 -8.54 -5.66
C ASP A 138 -17.34 -9.57 -4.66
N LYS A 139 -16.66 -10.62 -5.14
CA LYS A 139 -16.01 -11.65 -4.30
C LYS A 139 -14.92 -11.06 -3.42
N THR A 140 -14.13 -10.14 -3.95
CA THR A 140 -13.08 -9.44 -3.20
C THR A 140 -13.68 -8.55 -2.11
N VAL A 141 -14.78 -7.84 -2.41
CA VAL A 141 -15.51 -7.05 -1.40
C VAL A 141 -16.06 -7.96 -0.31
N ALA A 142 -16.72 -9.09 -0.68
CA ALA A 142 -17.25 -10.05 0.28
C ALA A 142 -16.16 -10.55 1.25
N ARG A 143 -14.95 -10.86 0.73
CA ARG A 143 -13.81 -11.26 1.54
C ARG A 143 -13.36 -10.15 2.50
N HIS A 144 -13.25 -8.91 2.02
CA HIS A 144 -12.90 -7.77 2.89
C HIS A 144 -13.96 -7.55 3.98
N VAL A 145 -15.24 -7.62 3.65
CA VAL A 145 -16.33 -7.52 4.63
C VAL A 145 -16.20 -8.63 5.69
N HIS A 146 -16.07 -9.89 5.26
CA HIS A 146 -15.90 -11.02 6.18
C HIS A 146 -14.71 -10.84 7.12
N ASN A 147 -13.53 -10.53 6.58
CA ASN A 147 -12.32 -10.31 7.37
C ASN A 147 -12.48 -9.16 8.35
N SER A 148 -13.12 -8.07 7.92
CA SER A 148 -13.39 -6.91 8.78
C SER A 148 -14.31 -7.26 9.93
N LEU A 149 -15.42 -7.97 9.67
CA LEU A 149 -16.36 -8.41 10.70
C LEU A 149 -15.68 -9.30 11.75
N THR A 150 -14.86 -10.25 11.31
CA THR A 150 -14.08 -11.13 12.19
C THR A 150 -13.14 -10.34 13.08
N LYS A 151 -12.43 -9.34 12.52
CA LYS A 151 -11.44 -8.54 13.26
C LYS A 151 -12.07 -7.64 14.32
N ILE A 152 -13.24 -7.06 14.04
CA ILE A 152 -13.96 -6.19 14.99
C ILE A 152 -14.93 -6.96 15.90
N GLY A 153 -15.01 -8.28 15.75
CA GLY A 153 -15.95 -9.10 16.54
C GLY A 153 -17.42 -8.83 16.25
N ALA A 154 -17.75 -8.26 15.07
CA ALA A 154 -19.12 -7.94 14.73
C ALA A 154 -19.83 -9.17 14.15
N PRO A 155 -20.97 -9.61 14.74
CA PRO A 155 -21.66 -10.83 14.31
C PRO A 155 -22.41 -10.66 12.97
N SER A 156 -22.59 -9.43 12.51
CA SER A 156 -23.35 -9.16 11.30
C SER A 156 -22.93 -7.85 10.62
N ARG A 157 -23.33 -7.69 9.35
CA ARG A 157 -23.18 -6.44 8.60
C ARG A 157 -23.84 -5.24 9.30
N ALA A 158 -25.02 -5.44 9.91
CA ALA A 158 -25.72 -4.41 10.66
C ALA A 158 -24.94 -3.98 11.93
N ALA A 159 -24.34 -4.94 12.64
CA ALA A 159 -23.49 -4.66 13.79
C ALA A 159 -22.24 -3.86 13.41
N ALA A 160 -21.66 -4.12 12.22
CA ALA A 160 -20.54 -3.34 11.70
C ALA A 160 -20.90 -1.89 11.38
N THR A 161 -22.11 -1.64 10.92
CA THR A 161 -22.64 -0.29 10.70
C THR A 161 -22.69 0.49 12.03
N ALA A 162 -23.18 -0.13 13.10
CA ALA A 162 -23.18 0.48 14.43
C ALA A 162 -21.79 0.80 14.96
N TYR A 163 -20.82 -0.09 14.72
CA TYR A 163 -19.41 0.10 15.11
C TYR A 163 -18.77 1.35 14.47
N THR A 164 -19.06 1.61 13.20
CA THR A 164 -18.48 2.75 12.45
C THR A 164 -19.03 4.11 12.89
N TYR A 165 -20.16 4.17 13.56
CA TYR A 165 -20.73 5.41 14.13
C TYR A 165 -20.23 5.72 15.53
N GLN A 166 -19.49 4.80 16.18
CA GLN A 166 -18.97 4.96 17.54
C GLN A 166 -17.49 5.37 17.61
N GLN A 167 -16.82 5.46 16.46
CA GLN A 167 -15.41 5.88 16.32
C GLN A 167 -15.31 7.26 15.66
#